data_336b47fb2e266b8eb64ec847b8089d36
#
_entry.id   336b47fb2e266b8eb64ec847b8089d36
#
_cell.length_a   1.000
_cell.length_b   1.000
_cell.length_c   1.000
_cell.angle_alpha   90.00
_cell.angle_beta   90.00
_cell.angle_gamma   90.00
#
_symmetry.space_group_name_H-M   'P 1'
#
loop_
_entity.id
_entity.type
_entity.pdbx_description
1 polymer ?
#
loop_
_entity_poly.entity_id
_entity_poly.type
_entity_poly.pdbx_seq_one_letter_code
_entity_poly.pdbx_strand_id
1 'polypeptide(L)'
;MPRRPRIQLDGVPLHIVQRGHNGEPCFFGEEDYASYLHWLGEALGEAQCALHAYVLMTNHVHLLLTPKKAEAVPRLIMSLGRRYVQYLNRTRGRTGMLWDSRYKSSLIHADTYLLTCQRYIELNPVRAAMVRPGALPLDQLPAQRAGDGR
;
A
#
# COMPACT_ATOMS: atom_id res chain seq x y z
N MET A 1 20.91 -3.06 -17.58
CA MET A 1 21.28 -2.19 -16.47
C MET A 1 20.84 -2.79 -15.16
N PRO A 2 21.77 -3.06 -14.27
CA PRO A 2 21.38 -3.65 -12.99
C PRO A 2 20.55 -2.67 -12.17
N ARG A 3 19.59 -3.18 -11.46
CA ARG A 3 18.79 -2.37 -10.58
C ARG A 3 19.58 -2.05 -9.32
N ARG A 4 19.35 -0.86 -8.79
CA ARG A 4 19.95 -0.52 -7.51
C ARG A 4 19.34 -1.41 -6.43
N PRO A 5 20.15 -1.93 -5.51
CA PRO A 5 19.60 -2.63 -4.37
C PRO A 5 18.73 -1.69 -3.56
N ARG A 6 17.64 -2.22 -3.02
CA ARG A 6 16.84 -1.43 -2.10
C ARG A 6 17.58 -1.27 -0.79
N ILE A 7 17.47 -0.09 -0.20
CA ILE A 7 18.00 0.13 1.13
C ILE A 7 16.99 -0.43 2.12
N GLN A 8 17.40 -1.43 2.88
CA GLN A 8 16.51 -2.12 3.82
C GLN A 8 17.19 -2.23 5.17
N LEU A 9 16.50 -1.77 6.19
CA LEU A 9 17.00 -1.83 7.57
C LEU A 9 15.89 -2.36 8.47
N ASP A 10 16.27 -3.27 9.35
CA ASP A 10 15.33 -3.81 10.34
C ASP A 10 14.86 -2.69 11.26
N GLY A 11 13.58 -2.65 11.54
CA GLY A 11 13.03 -1.73 12.53
C GLY A 11 13.00 -0.27 12.10
N VAL A 12 13.22 0.02 10.83
CA VAL A 12 13.24 1.41 10.34
C VAL A 12 12.06 1.62 9.39
N PRO A 13 11.31 2.72 9.56
CA PRO A 13 10.16 2.97 8.69
C PRO A 13 10.53 3.09 7.22
N LEU A 14 9.69 2.51 6.40
CA LEU A 14 9.82 2.53 4.94
C LEU A 14 8.57 3.14 4.33
N HIS A 15 8.78 3.96 3.32
CA HIS A 15 7.71 4.43 2.46
C HIS A 15 7.73 3.59 1.18
N ILE A 16 6.62 2.92 0.92
CA ILE A 16 6.49 2.06 -0.25
C ILE A 16 5.44 2.65 -1.18
N VAL A 17 5.77 2.70 -2.46
CA VAL A 17 4.84 3.16 -3.50
C VAL A 17 4.72 2.07 -4.53
N GLN A 18 3.49 1.71 -4.88
CA GLN A 18 3.22 0.74 -5.92
C GLN A 18 2.22 1.35 -6.90
N ARG A 19 2.57 1.37 -8.18
CA ARG A 19 1.77 2.03 -9.21
C ARG A 19 1.16 1.03 -10.15
N GLY A 20 -0.02 1.36 -10.64
CA GLY A 20 -0.67 0.59 -11.67
C GLY A 20 0.15 0.60 -12.95
N HIS A 21 0.17 -0.53 -13.65
CA HIS A 21 0.90 -0.69 -14.90
C HIS A 21 0.41 0.35 -15.91
N ASN A 22 1.34 1.08 -16.49
CA ASN A 22 1.05 2.16 -17.45
C ASN A 22 0.13 3.23 -16.88
N GLY A 23 0.12 3.42 -15.55
CA GLY A 23 -0.72 4.42 -14.93
C GLY A 23 -2.19 4.06 -14.89
N GLU A 24 -2.53 2.82 -15.21
CA GLU A 24 -3.91 2.38 -15.25
C GLU A 24 -4.46 2.17 -13.84
N PRO A 25 -5.79 2.23 -13.68
CA PRO A 25 -6.39 2.01 -12.38
C PRO A 25 -6.09 0.64 -11.83
N CYS A 26 -5.92 0.57 -10.52
CA CYS A 26 -5.76 -0.70 -9.82
C CYS A 26 -6.90 -0.97 -8.84
N PHE A 27 -7.85 -0.08 -8.77
CA PHE A 27 -9.08 -0.26 -8.00
C PHE A 27 -10.25 0.17 -8.87
N PHE A 28 -11.30 -0.63 -8.90
CA PHE A 28 -12.43 -0.38 -9.78
C PHE A 28 -13.75 -0.22 -9.03
N GLY A 29 -13.76 -0.45 -7.73
CA GLY A 29 -14.96 -0.31 -6.92
C GLY A 29 -14.66 -0.47 -5.44
N GLU A 30 -15.68 -0.27 -4.64
CA GLU A 30 -15.57 -0.32 -3.18
C GLU A 30 -14.97 -1.62 -2.69
N GLU A 31 -15.47 -2.72 -3.22
CA GLU A 31 -15.02 -4.02 -2.73
C GLU A 31 -13.57 -4.30 -3.08
N ASP A 32 -13.02 -3.63 -4.09
CA ASP A 32 -11.61 -3.80 -4.42
C ASP A 32 -10.72 -3.21 -3.33
N TYR A 33 -11.10 -2.02 -2.82
CA TYR A 33 -10.37 -1.41 -1.72
C TYR A 33 -10.46 -2.26 -0.47
N ALA A 34 -11.64 -2.77 -0.18
CA ALA A 34 -11.84 -3.61 1.00
C ALA A 34 -11.03 -4.90 0.90
N SER A 35 -11.01 -5.52 -0.26
CA SER A 35 -10.24 -6.74 -0.48
C SER A 35 -8.74 -6.49 -0.35
N TYR A 36 -8.27 -5.39 -0.92
CA TYR A 36 -6.85 -5.03 -0.79
C TYR A 36 -6.47 -4.87 0.67
N LEU A 37 -7.29 -4.14 1.44
CA LEU A 37 -7.00 -3.92 2.86
C LEU A 37 -7.05 -5.22 3.66
N HIS A 38 -7.96 -6.12 3.31
CA HIS A 38 -8.02 -7.42 3.96
C HIS A 38 -6.71 -8.19 3.80
N TRP A 39 -6.24 -8.32 2.57
CA TRP A 39 -5.00 -9.03 2.32
C TRP A 39 -3.77 -8.29 2.81
N LEU A 40 -3.82 -6.96 2.80
CA LEU A 40 -2.74 -6.17 3.41
C LEU A 40 -2.62 -6.50 4.89
N GLY A 41 -3.74 -6.56 5.60
CA GLY A 41 -3.72 -6.90 7.02
C GLY A 41 -3.13 -8.27 7.27
N GLU A 42 -3.52 -9.27 6.47
CA GLU A 42 -2.98 -10.61 6.61
C GLU A 42 -1.49 -10.65 6.30
N ALA A 43 -1.08 -9.98 5.23
CA ALA A 43 0.32 -9.98 4.84
C ALA A 43 1.19 -9.28 5.90
N LEU A 44 0.69 -8.19 6.48
CA LEU A 44 1.41 -7.49 7.54
C LEU A 44 1.61 -8.40 8.76
N GLY A 45 0.58 -9.15 9.14
CA GLY A 45 0.69 -10.07 10.25
C GLY A 45 1.71 -11.16 9.99
N GLU A 46 1.65 -11.75 8.82
CA GLU A 46 2.58 -12.82 8.44
C GLU A 46 4.02 -12.33 8.39
N ALA A 47 4.21 -11.10 7.90
CA ALA A 47 5.54 -10.53 7.73
C ALA A 47 6.05 -9.82 8.99
N GLN A 48 5.21 -9.71 10.00
CA GLN A 48 5.55 -8.99 11.24
C GLN A 48 5.98 -7.57 10.96
N CYS A 49 5.17 -6.86 10.16
CA CYS A 49 5.38 -5.45 9.86
C CYS A 49 4.29 -4.62 10.52
N ALA A 50 4.69 -3.47 11.05
CA ALA A 50 3.74 -2.52 11.62
C ALA A 50 3.37 -1.50 10.57
N LEU A 51 2.08 -1.29 10.36
CA LEU A 51 1.59 -0.28 9.41
C LEU A 51 1.31 1.01 10.15
N HIS A 52 1.85 2.11 9.67
CA HIS A 52 1.65 3.43 10.29
C HIS A 52 0.64 4.27 9.52
N ALA A 53 0.65 4.18 8.20
CA ALA A 53 -0.24 4.95 7.37
C ALA A 53 -0.37 4.30 6.00
N TYR A 54 -1.47 4.57 5.34
CA TYR A 54 -1.63 4.15 3.94
C TYR A 54 -2.49 5.18 3.21
N VAL A 55 -2.26 5.28 1.91
CA VAL A 55 -3.09 6.10 1.03
C VAL A 55 -3.37 5.26 -0.20
N LEU A 56 -4.64 5.02 -0.47
CA LEU A 56 -5.06 4.22 -1.63
C LEU A 56 -5.64 5.16 -2.67
N MET A 57 -4.90 5.33 -3.76
CA MET A 57 -5.35 6.12 -4.89
C MET A 57 -5.85 5.18 -5.98
N THR A 58 -6.58 5.71 -6.93
CA THR A 58 -7.15 4.87 -7.99
C THR A 58 -6.09 4.07 -8.73
N ASN A 59 -4.92 4.68 -8.98
CA ASN A 59 -3.89 4.03 -9.79
C ASN A 59 -2.57 3.84 -9.07
N HIS A 60 -2.54 4.01 -7.76
CA HIS A 60 -1.33 3.71 -7.00
C HIS A 60 -1.64 3.69 -5.50
N VAL A 61 -0.73 3.11 -4.74
CA VAL A 61 -0.86 3.04 -3.29
C VAL A 61 0.42 3.52 -2.64
N HIS A 62 0.27 4.10 -1.46
CA HIS A 62 1.37 4.47 -0.59
C HIS A 62 1.21 3.73 0.72
N LEU A 63 2.28 3.10 1.18
CA LEU A 63 2.29 2.43 2.48
C LEU A 63 3.46 2.94 3.28
N LEU A 64 3.21 3.26 4.55
CA LEU A 64 4.28 3.56 5.49
C LEU A 64 4.27 2.47 6.54
N LEU A 65 5.33 1.69 6.59
CA LEU A 65 5.40 0.56 7.50
C LEU A 65 6.80 0.41 8.08
N THR A 66 6.88 -0.33 9.18
CA THR A 66 8.16 -0.66 9.80
C THR A 66 8.26 -2.17 9.90
N PRO A 67 9.20 -2.79 9.21
CA PRO A 67 9.39 -4.24 9.31
C PRO A 67 10.22 -4.59 10.54
N LYS A 68 9.88 -5.71 11.17
CA LYS A 68 10.76 -6.28 12.17
C LYS A 68 12.04 -6.80 11.52
N LYS A 69 11.89 -7.45 10.37
CA LYS A 69 13.00 -7.92 9.53
C LYS A 69 12.82 -7.35 8.13
N ALA A 70 13.80 -6.59 7.69
CA ALA A 70 13.71 -5.93 6.39
C ALA A 70 13.49 -6.90 5.24
N GLU A 71 14.06 -8.09 5.33
CA GLU A 71 13.93 -9.09 4.27
C GLU A 71 12.50 -9.60 4.09
N ALA A 72 11.63 -9.35 5.06
CA ALA A 72 10.23 -9.77 4.93
C ALA A 72 9.42 -8.84 4.01
N VAL A 73 9.92 -7.63 3.73
CA VAL A 73 9.17 -6.66 2.95
C VAL A 73 8.91 -7.11 1.52
N PRO A 74 9.91 -7.60 0.77
CA PRO A 74 9.63 -8.09 -0.58
C PRO A 74 8.61 -9.22 -0.59
N ARG A 75 8.65 -10.10 0.39
CA ARG A 75 7.69 -11.21 0.48
C ARG A 75 6.28 -10.69 0.78
N LEU A 76 6.20 -9.67 1.64
CA LEU A 76 4.91 -9.03 1.95
C LEU A 76 4.28 -8.46 0.67
N ILE A 77 5.05 -7.68 -0.08
CA ILE A 77 4.53 -7.03 -1.28
C ILE A 77 4.17 -8.08 -2.33
N MET A 78 4.99 -9.12 -2.47
CA MET A 78 4.70 -10.20 -3.43
C MET A 78 3.43 -10.95 -3.06
N SER A 79 3.28 -11.32 -1.80
CA SER A 79 2.11 -12.05 -1.33
C SER A 79 0.83 -11.23 -1.49
N LEU A 80 0.88 -9.98 -1.06
CA LEU A 80 -0.26 -9.07 -1.18
C LEU A 80 -0.63 -8.88 -2.65
N GLY A 81 0.38 -8.61 -3.48
CA GLY A 81 0.15 -8.38 -4.90
C GLY A 81 -0.47 -9.57 -5.58
N ARG A 82 0.03 -10.76 -5.31
CA ARG A 82 -0.49 -11.97 -5.93
C ARG A 82 -1.94 -12.21 -5.57
N ARG A 83 -2.27 -12.10 -4.28
CA ARG A 83 -3.64 -12.34 -3.83
C ARG A 83 -4.61 -11.32 -4.39
N TYR A 84 -4.20 -10.07 -4.40
CA TYR A 84 -5.07 -9.01 -4.90
C TYR A 84 -5.26 -9.12 -6.41
N VAL A 85 -4.19 -9.39 -7.16
CA VAL A 85 -4.30 -9.54 -8.61
C VAL A 85 -5.18 -10.73 -8.98
N GLN A 86 -5.04 -11.85 -8.26
CA GLN A 86 -5.89 -13.01 -8.50
C GLN A 86 -7.36 -12.66 -8.27
N TYR A 87 -7.63 -11.93 -7.20
CA TYR A 87 -8.99 -11.47 -6.92
C TYR A 87 -9.54 -10.61 -8.05
N LEU A 88 -8.76 -9.62 -8.50
CA LEU A 88 -9.20 -8.72 -9.56
C LEU A 88 -9.41 -9.46 -10.87
N ASN A 89 -8.48 -10.31 -11.24
CA ASN A 89 -8.59 -11.05 -12.49
C ASN A 89 -9.83 -11.91 -12.50
N ARG A 90 -10.13 -12.55 -11.37
CA ARG A 90 -11.29 -13.41 -11.26
C ARG A 90 -12.59 -12.62 -11.25
N THR A 91 -12.66 -11.54 -10.48
CA THR A 91 -13.91 -10.80 -10.31
C THR A 91 -14.18 -9.83 -11.46
N ARG A 92 -13.14 -9.34 -12.13
CA ARG A 92 -13.29 -8.35 -13.20
C ARG A 92 -13.02 -8.92 -14.59
N GLY A 93 -12.73 -10.23 -14.66
CA GLY A 93 -12.44 -10.85 -15.96
C GLY A 93 -11.18 -10.32 -16.62
N ARG A 94 -10.18 -9.93 -15.83
CA ARG A 94 -8.94 -9.36 -16.34
C ARG A 94 -7.86 -10.42 -16.49
N THR A 95 -6.87 -10.09 -17.31
CA THR A 95 -5.63 -10.86 -17.41
C THR A 95 -4.47 -9.89 -17.45
N GLY A 96 -3.26 -10.40 -17.24
CA GLY A 96 -2.06 -9.61 -17.38
C GLY A 96 -1.68 -8.87 -16.10
N MET A 97 -0.74 -7.95 -16.26
CA MET A 97 -0.15 -7.23 -15.14
C MET A 97 -1.10 -6.17 -14.61
N LEU A 98 -1.13 -6.05 -13.30
CA LEU A 98 -1.84 -4.97 -12.65
C LEU A 98 -0.89 -3.88 -12.20
N TRP A 99 0.25 -4.29 -11.62
CA TRP A 99 1.22 -3.36 -11.04
C TRP A 99 2.42 -3.19 -11.95
N ASP A 100 3.10 -2.05 -11.84
CA ASP A 100 4.41 -1.91 -12.45
C ASP A 100 5.33 -3.00 -11.93
N SER A 101 6.37 -3.29 -12.69
CA SER A 101 7.21 -4.44 -12.44
C SER A 101 7.87 -4.41 -11.07
N ARG A 102 8.03 -3.25 -10.47
CA ARG A 102 8.74 -3.15 -9.20
C ARG A 102 8.20 -2.00 -8.38
N TYR A 103 7.93 -2.28 -7.09
CA TYR A 103 7.55 -1.21 -6.17
C TYR A 103 8.76 -0.37 -5.81
N LYS A 104 8.53 0.86 -5.40
CA LYS A 104 9.58 1.77 -4.94
C LYS A 104 9.54 1.83 -3.43
N SER A 105 10.72 1.89 -2.81
CA SER A 105 10.79 2.02 -1.36
C SER A 105 11.89 2.99 -0.98
N SER A 106 11.68 3.71 0.12
CA SER A 106 12.67 4.63 0.64
C SER A 106 12.54 4.66 2.15
N LEU A 107 13.68 4.86 2.82
CA LEU A 107 13.68 5.07 4.26
C LEU A 107 13.19 6.46 4.56
N ILE A 108 12.37 6.61 5.61
CA ILE A 108 11.83 7.90 5.93
C ILE A 108 11.45 7.98 7.40
N HIS A 109 11.46 9.18 7.93
CA HIS A 109 10.97 9.42 9.27
C HIS A 109 9.44 9.36 9.26
N ALA A 110 8.89 8.53 10.13
CA ALA A 110 7.44 8.35 10.18
C ALA A 110 6.71 9.66 10.44
N ASP A 111 7.24 10.48 11.34
CA ASP A 111 6.59 11.75 11.66
C ASP A 111 6.52 12.67 10.44
N THR A 112 7.63 12.75 9.70
CA THR A 112 7.65 13.58 8.49
C THR A 112 6.63 13.07 7.47
N TYR A 113 6.56 11.76 7.32
CA TYR A 113 5.61 11.18 6.38
C TYR A 113 4.17 11.46 6.79
N LEU A 114 3.87 11.35 8.07
CA LEU A 114 2.51 11.61 8.56
C LEU A 114 2.10 13.05 8.30
N LEU A 115 3.01 14.01 8.54
CA LEU A 115 2.74 15.40 8.25
C LEU A 115 2.52 15.63 6.75
N THR A 116 3.33 15.00 5.93
CA THR A 116 3.19 15.09 4.48
C THR A 116 1.83 14.53 4.03
N CYS A 117 1.44 13.41 4.60
CA CYS A 117 0.14 12.81 4.28
C CYS A 117 -1.01 13.69 4.70
N GLN A 118 -0.91 14.33 5.87
CA GLN A 118 -1.95 15.23 6.31
C GLN A 118 -2.11 16.41 5.36
N ARG A 119 -0.99 17.00 4.93
CA ARG A 119 -1.05 18.10 3.96
C ARG A 119 -1.64 17.64 2.64
N TYR A 120 -1.26 16.45 2.19
CA TYR A 120 -1.79 15.91 0.96
C TYR A 120 -3.31 15.78 1.03
N ILE A 121 -3.81 15.25 2.14
CA ILE A 121 -5.25 15.10 2.34
C ILE A 121 -5.94 16.45 2.36
N GLU A 122 -5.35 17.42 3.04
CA GLU A 122 -5.95 18.75 3.17
C GLU A 122 -5.99 19.51 1.86
N LEU A 123 -4.95 19.34 1.04
CA LEU A 123 -4.82 20.10 -0.19
C LEU A 123 -5.43 19.42 -1.40
N ASN A 124 -5.78 18.15 -1.27
CA ASN A 124 -6.25 17.36 -2.39
C ASN A 124 -7.75 17.12 -2.26
N PRO A 125 -8.55 17.46 -3.27
CA PRO A 125 -10.00 17.21 -3.18
C PRO A 125 -10.35 15.74 -3.17
N VAL A 126 -9.42 14.90 -3.58
CA VAL A 126 -9.59 13.46 -3.55
C VAL A 126 -9.28 12.96 -2.15
N ARG A 127 -10.13 12.14 -1.59
CA ARG A 127 -9.94 11.67 -0.23
C ARG A 127 -8.86 10.61 -0.14
N ALA A 128 -8.17 10.59 0.98
CA ALA A 128 -7.15 9.58 1.26
C ALA A 128 -7.47 8.92 2.60
N ALA A 129 -7.14 7.64 2.69
CA ALA A 129 -7.25 6.90 3.95
C ALA A 129 -5.88 6.79 4.58
N MET A 130 -5.81 6.99 5.91
CA MET A 130 -4.54 6.98 6.62
C MET A 130 -4.71 6.34 7.98
N VAL A 131 -3.76 5.46 8.33
CA VAL A 131 -3.71 4.83 9.65
C VAL A 131 -2.57 5.47 10.42
N ARG A 132 -2.85 5.99 11.61
CA ARG A 132 -1.83 6.60 12.45
C ARG A 132 -1.25 5.57 13.39
N PRO A 133 0.00 5.77 13.84
CA PRO A 133 0.57 4.88 14.86
C PRO A 133 -0.35 4.81 16.07
N GLY A 134 -0.57 3.61 16.58
CA GLY A 134 -1.45 3.42 17.72
C GLY A 134 -2.93 3.41 17.40
N ALA A 135 -3.29 3.52 16.14
CA ALA A 135 -4.69 3.48 15.73
C ALA A 135 -5.24 2.05 15.81
N LEU A 136 -6.53 1.93 15.47
CA LEU A 136 -7.17 0.63 15.47
C LEU A 136 -6.46 -0.35 14.56
N PRO A 137 -6.54 -1.65 14.87
CA PRO A 137 -6.02 -2.65 13.94
C PRO A 137 -6.64 -2.50 12.57
N LEU A 138 -5.87 -2.85 11.56
CA LEU A 138 -6.28 -2.66 10.17
C LEU A 138 -7.63 -3.31 9.86
N ASP A 139 -7.85 -4.50 10.40
CA ASP A 139 -9.08 -5.24 10.14
C ASP A 139 -10.31 -4.61 10.79
N GLN A 140 -10.11 -3.65 11.69
CA GLN A 140 -11.20 -2.95 12.34
C GLN A 140 -11.44 -1.57 11.76
N LEU A 141 -10.66 -1.19 10.74
CA LEU A 141 -10.83 0.12 10.12
C LEU A 141 -11.93 0.07 9.06
N PRO A 142 -12.71 1.16 8.93
CA PRO A 142 -13.65 1.22 7.82
C PRO A 142 -12.88 1.25 6.50
N ALA A 143 -13.53 0.78 5.46
CA ALA A 143 -12.93 0.79 4.14
C ALA A 143 -12.98 2.22 3.61
N GLN A 144 -11.89 2.95 3.83
CA GLN A 144 -11.73 4.31 3.35
C GLN A 144 -10.68 4.30 2.26
N ARG A 145 -10.83 5.19 1.29
CA ARG A 145 -9.90 5.23 0.19
C ARG A 145 -9.78 6.63 -0.36
N ALA A 146 -8.68 6.84 -1.07
CA ALA A 146 -8.47 8.07 -1.78
C ALA A 146 -8.91 7.92 -3.22
N GLY A 147 -9.11 9.00 -3.86
CA GLY A 147 -9.32 9.02 -5.30
C GLY A 147 -10.67 8.66 -5.78
N ASP A 148 -11.61 8.61 -4.96
CA ASP A 148 -12.86 8.22 -5.34
C ASP A 148 -13.70 9.23 -5.88
N GLY A 149 -13.18 10.28 -5.81
CA GLY A 149 -13.62 11.36 -6.42
C GLY A 149 -14.79 11.62 -6.92
N ARG A 150 -15.20 11.22 -6.64
CA ARG A 150 -16.10 11.68 -7.30
C ARG A 150 -16.81 12.11 -6.64
#